data_ccf49858729217a8e42e715d4a3326b2
#
_entry.id   ccf49858729217a8e42e715d4a3326b2
#
_cell.length_a   1.000
_cell.length_b   1.000
_cell.length_c   1.000
_cell.angle_alpha   90.00
_cell.angle_beta   90.00
_cell.angle_gamma   90.00
#
_symmetry.space_group_name_H-M   'P 1'
#
loop_
_entity.id
_entity.type
_entity.pdbx_description
1 polymer ?
#
loop_
_entity_poly.entity_id
_entity_poly.type
_entity_poly.pdbx_seq_one_letter_code
_entity_poly.pdbx_strand_id
1 'polypeptide(L)'
;HGPRAKVTTTKVAVLAVVGVWLMLQIKVGTPVEGSNLLKESSEFNTAVRAVNAHFPGLMTLEIVFEGKEKNNRFVASDPEAQATMFQLQRFLEVQDPPPEATLSFPDYLPEVNRLFSGGNPKWAPLDQKTESVNAATNALMVGSSPKAYSHVTDFTFSNGTLSLWYKDNKQETV
;
A
#
# COMPACT_ATOMS: atom_id res chain seq x y z
N HIS A 1 -45.17 39.98 -2.33
CA HIS A 1 -44.22 39.25 -3.19
C HIS A 1 -44.74 39.27 -4.62
N GLY A 2 -44.18 40.15 -5.47
CA GLY A 2 -44.59 40.29 -6.87
C GLY A 2 -44.12 39.13 -7.73
N PRO A 3 -44.71 38.92 -8.92
CA PRO A 3 -44.37 37.82 -9.82
C PRO A 3 -42.89 37.78 -10.22
N ARG A 4 -42.23 38.94 -10.26
CA ARG A 4 -40.77 39.02 -10.55
C ARG A 4 -39.89 38.40 -9.44
N ALA A 5 -40.28 38.54 -8.16
CA ALA A 5 -39.55 37.93 -7.05
C ALA A 5 -39.61 36.40 -7.12
N LYS A 6 -40.76 35.82 -7.44
CA LYS A 6 -40.92 34.36 -7.62
C LYS A 6 -40.04 33.83 -8.72
N VAL A 7 -39.95 34.50 -9.87
CA VAL A 7 -39.10 34.11 -11.03
C VAL A 7 -37.61 34.15 -10.63
N THR A 8 -37.18 35.17 -9.88
CA THR A 8 -35.80 35.28 -9.44
C THR A 8 -35.44 34.17 -8.45
N THR A 9 -36.33 33.88 -7.48
CA THR A 9 -36.13 32.81 -6.50
C THR A 9 -36.05 31.44 -7.20
N THR A 10 -36.89 31.17 -8.20
CA THR A 10 -36.86 29.93 -8.95
C THR A 10 -35.54 29.78 -9.74
N LYS A 11 -35.05 30.85 -10.37
CA LYS A 11 -33.78 30.85 -11.08
C LYS A 11 -32.59 30.54 -10.15
N VAL A 12 -32.57 31.17 -8.97
CA VAL A 12 -31.55 30.95 -7.96
C VAL A 12 -31.62 29.51 -7.45
N ALA A 13 -32.78 28.96 -7.20
CA ALA A 13 -32.97 27.59 -6.76
C ALA A 13 -32.46 26.59 -7.81
N VAL A 14 -32.80 26.81 -9.09
CA VAL A 14 -32.29 25.96 -10.19
C VAL A 14 -30.77 26.02 -10.31
N LEU A 15 -30.20 27.24 -10.22
CA LEU A 15 -28.73 27.41 -10.23
C LEU A 15 -28.05 26.69 -9.05
N ALA A 16 -28.66 26.77 -7.86
CA ALA A 16 -28.13 26.06 -6.69
C ALA A 16 -28.18 24.55 -6.85
N VAL A 17 -29.28 23.99 -7.38
CA VAL A 17 -29.41 22.55 -7.64
C VAL A 17 -28.38 22.09 -8.69
N VAL A 18 -28.22 22.84 -9.78
CA VAL A 18 -27.22 22.56 -10.81
C VAL A 18 -25.80 22.65 -10.21
N GLY A 19 -25.54 23.65 -9.37
CA GLY A 19 -24.24 23.80 -8.70
C GLY A 19 -23.92 22.60 -7.79
N VAL A 20 -24.88 22.16 -6.97
CA VAL A 20 -24.71 20.97 -6.12
C VAL A 20 -24.51 19.72 -6.98
N TRP A 21 -25.27 19.55 -8.05
CA TRP A 21 -25.11 18.41 -8.94
C TRP A 21 -23.74 18.38 -9.61
N LEU A 22 -23.22 19.53 -10.05
CA LEU A 22 -21.87 19.64 -10.60
C LEU A 22 -20.80 19.36 -9.53
N MET A 23 -20.98 19.84 -8.30
CA MET A 23 -20.06 19.53 -7.20
C MET A 23 -19.97 18.03 -6.91
N LEU A 24 -21.07 17.30 -6.99
CA LEU A 24 -21.09 15.85 -6.78
C LEU A 24 -20.40 15.07 -7.90
N GLN A 25 -20.13 15.70 -9.04
CA GLN A 25 -19.40 15.08 -10.16
C GLN A 25 -17.89 15.36 -10.13
N ILE A 26 -17.41 16.19 -9.19
CA ILE A 26 -15.97 16.44 -9.05
C ILE A 26 -15.31 15.16 -8.54
N LYS A 27 -14.51 14.54 -9.39
CA LYS A 27 -13.64 13.42 -9.01
C LYS A 27 -12.31 13.97 -8.49
N VAL A 28 -11.94 13.56 -7.29
CA VAL A 28 -10.63 13.86 -6.69
C VAL A 28 -9.66 12.77 -7.12
N GLY A 29 -8.41 13.12 -7.40
CA GLY A 29 -7.37 12.19 -7.83
C GLY A 29 -6.84 12.50 -9.22
N THR A 30 -5.92 11.68 -9.69
CA THR A 30 -5.26 11.84 -10.98
C THR A 30 -5.91 10.89 -12.00
N PRO A 31 -6.82 11.36 -12.87
CA PRO A 31 -7.53 10.48 -13.81
C PRO A 31 -6.63 9.88 -14.90
N VAL A 32 -5.40 10.38 -15.04
CA VAL A 32 -4.44 9.96 -16.07
C VAL A 32 -3.30 9.21 -15.41
N GLU A 33 -2.93 8.06 -15.98
CA GLU A 33 -1.69 7.39 -15.60
C GLU A 33 -0.50 8.30 -15.94
N GLY A 34 0.18 8.81 -14.91
CA GLY A 34 1.28 9.75 -15.02
C GLY A 34 0.96 11.13 -14.45
N SER A 35 1.28 12.17 -15.19
CA SER A 35 1.11 13.57 -14.77
C SER A 35 -0.02 14.27 -15.53
N ASN A 36 -0.96 14.83 -14.79
CA ASN A 36 -2.03 15.68 -15.36
C ASN A 36 -1.52 17.04 -15.91
N LEU A 37 -0.32 17.43 -15.52
CA LEU A 37 0.30 18.67 -15.99
C LEU A 37 0.88 18.54 -17.40
N LEU A 38 1.03 17.31 -17.88
CA LEU A 38 1.59 17.00 -19.18
C LEU A 38 0.49 16.49 -20.13
N LYS A 39 0.73 16.69 -21.43
CA LYS A 39 -0.14 16.07 -22.45
C LYS A 39 -0.14 14.56 -22.29
N GLU A 40 -1.28 13.94 -22.55
CA GLU A 40 -1.44 12.49 -22.48
C GLU A 40 -0.43 11.73 -23.37
N SER A 41 -0.08 12.35 -24.53
CA SER A 41 0.92 11.84 -25.50
C SER A 41 2.37 12.20 -25.16
N SER A 42 2.66 12.81 -24.00
CA SER A 42 4.03 13.12 -23.61
C SER A 42 4.88 11.86 -23.43
N GLU A 43 6.19 11.99 -23.64
CA GLU A 43 7.13 10.88 -23.40
C GLU A 43 7.03 10.33 -21.97
N PHE A 44 6.89 11.23 -20.99
CA PHE A 44 6.71 10.85 -19.59
C PHE A 44 5.47 9.99 -19.38
N ASN A 45 4.27 10.46 -19.82
CA ASN A 45 3.04 9.70 -19.63
C ASN A 45 3.02 8.39 -20.45
N THR A 46 3.72 8.37 -21.59
CA THR A 46 3.91 7.15 -22.39
C THR A 46 4.82 6.17 -21.69
N ALA A 47 5.92 6.63 -21.08
CA ALA A 47 6.81 5.80 -20.28
C ALA A 47 6.11 5.24 -19.04
N VAL A 48 5.31 6.04 -18.32
CA VAL A 48 4.52 5.59 -17.18
C VAL A 48 3.56 4.47 -17.57
N ARG A 49 2.82 4.63 -18.67
CA ARG A 49 1.93 3.56 -19.17
C ARG A 49 2.69 2.29 -19.54
N ALA A 50 3.86 2.42 -20.16
CA ALA A 50 4.70 1.28 -20.50
C ALA A 50 5.21 0.54 -19.23
N VAL A 51 5.59 1.27 -18.20
CA VAL A 51 5.97 0.68 -16.91
C VAL A 51 4.77 0.01 -16.25
N ASN A 52 3.61 0.68 -16.15
CA ASN A 52 2.41 0.12 -15.54
C ASN A 52 1.86 -1.12 -16.27
N ALA A 53 2.19 -1.28 -17.56
CA ALA A 53 1.80 -2.48 -18.33
C ALA A 53 2.63 -3.72 -17.96
N HIS A 54 3.84 -3.56 -17.43
CA HIS A 54 4.78 -4.66 -17.18
C HIS A 54 5.14 -4.83 -15.70
N PHE A 55 4.87 -3.84 -14.86
CA PHE A 55 5.19 -3.81 -13.44
C PHE A 55 3.93 -3.53 -12.61
N PRO A 56 3.95 -3.81 -11.30
CA PRO A 56 2.80 -3.63 -10.41
C PRO A 56 2.29 -2.18 -10.28
N GLY A 57 3.01 -1.21 -10.81
CA GLY A 57 2.64 0.20 -10.78
C GLY A 57 3.73 1.09 -10.21
N LEU A 58 3.56 2.39 -10.43
CA LEU A 58 4.51 3.42 -9.97
C LEU A 58 4.02 4.16 -8.72
N MET A 59 2.75 3.98 -8.34
CA MET A 59 2.19 4.61 -7.15
C MET A 59 2.35 3.65 -5.96
N THR A 60 3.10 4.10 -4.96
CA THR A 60 3.36 3.33 -3.75
C THR A 60 2.63 3.95 -2.57
N LEU A 61 1.92 3.12 -1.81
CA LEU A 61 1.45 3.44 -0.48
C LEU A 61 2.29 2.63 0.51
N GLU A 62 2.91 3.33 1.45
CA GLU A 62 3.73 2.70 2.48
C GLU A 62 3.11 2.88 3.86
N ILE A 63 2.88 1.78 4.55
CA ILE A 63 2.38 1.76 5.93
C ILE A 63 3.55 1.39 6.83
N VAL A 64 3.97 2.33 7.68
CA VAL A 64 5.09 2.15 8.58
C VAL A 64 4.61 1.67 9.94
N PHE A 65 5.17 0.58 10.40
CA PHE A 65 4.99 0.05 11.76
C PHE A 65 6.18 0.52 12.59
N GLU A 66 5.92 1.41 13.53
CA GLU A 66 6.94 1.95 14.41
C GLU A 66 7.04 1.16 15.72
N GLY A 67 8.24 0.68 16.04
CA GLY A 67 8.53 0.07 17.33
C GLY A 67 8.56 1.11 18.45
N LYS A 68 7.82 0.88 19.53
CA LYS A 68 7.86 1.75 20.70
C LYS A 68 9.10 1.46 21.54
N GLU A 69 9.96 2.47 21.73
CA GLU A 69 11.19 2.37 22.55
C GLU A 69 10.97 1.78 23.94
N LYS A 70 9.81 1.99 24.55
CA LYS A 70 9.50 1.57 25.92
C LYS A 70 9.58 0.06 26.17
N ASN A 71 9.43 -0.77 25.13
CA ASN A 71 9.35 -2.22 25.27
C ASN A 71 10.56 -2.96 24.70
N ASN A 72 11.53 -2.26 24.13
CA ASN A 72 12.70 -2.84 23.44
C ASN A 72 12.31 -3.95 22.44
N ARG A 73 11.10 -3.85 21.86
CA ARG A 73 10.56 -4.81 20.89
C ARG A 73 10.91 -4.33 19.49
N PHE A 74 11.63 -5.17 18.81
CA PHE A 74 11.90 -5.00 17.38
C PHE A 74 10.69 -5.47 16.58
N VAL A 75 10.06 -4.60 15.82
CA VAL A 75 8.86 -4.93 15.01
C VAL A 75 9.12 -6.14 14.11
N ALA A 76 10.29 -6.20 13.48
CA ALA A 76 10.67 -7.29 12.60
C ALA A 76 10.90 -8.64 13.32
N SER A 77 11.08 -8.66 14.64
CA SER A 77 11.26 -9.90 15.43
C SER A 77 10.10 -10.19 16.39
N ASP A 78 9.14 -9.29 16.51
CA ASP A 78 7.96 -9.50 17.36
C ASP A 78 6.87 -10.26 16.60
N PRO A 79 6.52 -11.51 16.99
CA PRO A 79 5.51 -12.31 16.32
C PRO A 79 4.14 -11.65 16.25
N GLU A 80 3.75 -10.87 17.26
CA GLU A 80 2.49 -10.16 17.29
C GLU A 80 2.44 -9.03 16.24
N ALA A 81 3.54 -8.27 16.11
CA ALA A 81 3.69 -7.26 15.07
C ALA A 81 3.70 -7.89 13.68
N GLN A 82 4.43 -9.00 13.50
CA GLN A 82 4.47 -9.74 12.24
C GLN A 82 3.08 -10.27 11.83
N ALA A 83 2.35 -10.86 12.78
CA ALA A 83 0.99 -11.33 12.52
C ALA A 83 0.05 -10.18 12.15
N THR A 84 0.19 -9.02 12.81
CA THR A 84 -0.61 -7.83 12.51
C THR A 84 -0.30 -7.28 11.11
N MET A 85 0.97 -7.18 10.74
CA MET A 85 1.40 -6.78 9.39
C MET A 85 0.81 -7.72 8.32
N PHE A 86 0.94 -9.02 8.53
CA PHE A 86 0.42 -10.02 7.60
C PHE A 86 -1.11 -9.96 7.46
N GLN A 87 -1.84 -9.81 8.58
CA GLN A 87 -3.29 -9.68 8.56
C GLN A 87 -3.74 -8.41 7.84
N LEU A 88 -3.06 -7.27 8.08
CA LEU A 88 -3.35 -6.02 7.39
C LEU A 88 -3.06 -6.15 5.90
N GLN A 89 -1.95 -6.75 5.52
CA GLN A 89 -1.60 -7.00 4.12
C GLN A 89 -2.70 -7.81 3.42
N ARG A 90 -3.13 -8.93 4.02
CA ARG A 90 -4.21 -9.77 3.49
C ARG A 90 -5.55 -9.03 3.42
N PHE A 91 -5.84 -8.20 4.39
CA PHE A 91 -7.05 -7.35 4.37
C PHE A 91 -7.02 -6.37 3.19
N LEU A 92 -5.88 -5.72 2.95
CA LEU A 92 -5.75 -4.74 1.87
C LEU A 92 -5.75 -5.39 0.47
N GLU A 93 -5.22 -6.60 0.34
CA GLU A 93 -5.20 -7.36 -0.92
C GLU A 93 -6.60 -7.71 -1.46
N VAL A 94 -7.61 -7.73 -0.57
CA VAL A 94 -9.00 -8.05 -0.94
C VAL A 94 -9.91 -6.82 -1.04
N GLN A 95 -9.37 -5.62 -0.87
CA GLN A 95 -10.14 -4.39 -1.05
C GLN A 95 -10.44 -4.14 -2.53
N ASP A 96 -11.35 -3.25 -2.82
CA ASP A 96 -11.71 -2.85 -4.19
C ASP A 96 -11.45 -1.33 -4.35
N PRO A 97 -10.51 -0.93 -5.20
CA PRO A 97 -9.61 -1.75 -6.03
C PRO A 97 -8.47 -2.38 -5.22
N PRO A 98 -8.07 -3.61 -5.55
CA PRO A 98 -6.95 -4.27 -4.89
C PRO A 98 -5.61 -3.64 -5.31
N PRO A 99 -4.56 -3.69 -4.49
CA PRO A 99 -3.21 -3.38 -4.92
C PRO A 99 -2.72 -4.42 -5.95
N GLU A 100 -1.92 -3.99 -6.91
CA GLU A 100 -1.31 -4.87 -7.92
C GLU A 100 -0.23 -5.78 -7.34
N ALA A 101 0.45 -5.30 -6.28
CA ALA A 101 1.40 -6.08 -5.49
C ALA A 101 1.49 -5.52 -4.08
N THR A 102 1.87 -6.38 -3.15
CA THR A 102 2.18 -6.03 -1.76
C THR A 102 3.51 -6.66 -1.35
N LEU A 103 4.19 -6.04 -0.43
CA LEU A 103 5.43 -6.60 0.15
C LEU A 103 5.61 -6.09 1.57
N SER A 104 5.90 -7.03 2.47
CA SER A 104 6.22 -6.74 3.87
C SER A 104 7.32 -7.67 4.39
N PHE A 105 7.85 -7.38 5.58
CA PHE A 105 8.88 -8.25 6.16
C PHE A 105 8.39 -9.70 6.40
N PRO A 106 7.15 -9.97 6.86
CA PRO A 106 6.61 -11.32 6.98
C PRO A 106 6.68 -12.19 5.72
N ASP A 107 6.71 -11.60 4.52
CA ASP A 107 6.75 -12.36 3.26
C ASP A 107 8.07 -13.12 3.07
N TYR A 108 9.15 -12.66 3.70
CA TYR A 108 10.45 -13.32 3.63
C TYR A 108 10.57 -14.53 4.56
N LEU A 109 9.85 -14.52 5.68
CA LEU A 109 10.04 -15.51 6.74
C LEU A 109 9.71 -16.96 6.33
N PRO A 110 8.64 -17.22 5.55
CA PRO A 110 8.33 -18.56 5.06
C PRO A 110 9.46 -19.14 4.19
N GLU A 111 10.03 -18.33 3.31
CA GLU A 111 11.11 -18.77 2.43
C GLU A 111 12.41 -19.02 3.20
N VAL A 112 12.71 -18.15 4.17
CA VAL A 112 13.85 -18.33 5.06
C VAL A 112 13.71 -19.63 5.87
N ASN A 113 12.52 -19.88 6.43
CA ASN A 113 12.25 -21.12 7.17
C ASN A 113 12.46 -22.35 6.28
N ARG A 114 11.98 -22.32 5.02
CA ARG A 114 12.20 -23.39 4.05
C ARG A 114 13.67 -23.62 3.78
N LEU A 115 14.43 -22.57 3.48
CA LEU A 115 15.86 -22.65 3.13
C LEU A 115 16.69 -23.23 4.29
N PHE A 116 16.51 -22.72 5.49
CA PHE A 116 17.23 -23.18 6.68
C PHE A 116 16.78 -24.56 7.18
N SER A 117 15.63 -25.05 6.69
CA SER A 117 15.14 -26.43 6.97
C SER A 117 15.46 -27.41 5.83
N GLY A 118 16.55 -27.19 5.09
CA GLY A 118 17.02 -28.10 4.05
C GLY A 118 16.34 -27.95 2.70
N GLY A 119 15.65 -26.83 2.45
CA GLY A 119 15.05 -26.51 1.14
C GLY A 119 13.74 -27.23 0.82
N ASN A 120 13.24 -28.09 1.70
CA ASN A 120 12.00 -28.82 1.46
C ASN A 120 10.76 -27.88 1.53
N PRO A 121 9.90 -27.82 0.50
CA PRO A 121 8.73 -26.92 0.45
C PRO A 121 7.74 -27.11 1.60
N LYS A 122 7.69 -28.26 2.24
CA LYS A 122 6.81 -28.50 3.41
C LYS A 122 7.12 -27.59 4.60
N TRP A 123 8.31 -27.00 4.64
CA TRP A 123 8.74 -26.08 5.69
C TRP A 123 8.52 -24.62 5.32
N ALA A 124 7.97 -24.30 4.15
CA ALA A 124 7.62 -22.92 3.79
C ALA A 124 6.57 -22.31 4.72
N PRO A 125 5.47 -23.01 5.11
CA PRO A 125 4.55 -22.45 6.09
C PRO A 125 5.26 -22.22 7.43
N LEU A 126 5.29 -20.96 7.87
CA LEU A 126 5.85 -20.58 9.16
C LEU A 126 4.78 -20.68 10.24
N ASP A 127 5.06 -21.45 11.29
CA ASP A 127 4.25 -21.43 12.50
C ASP A 127 4.37 -20.04 13.17
N GLN A 128 3.25 -19.40 13.49
CA GLN A 128 3.20 -18.07 14.10
C GLN A 128 3.58 -18.04 15.57
N LYS A 129 4.25 -19.10 16.07
CA LYS A 129 4.82 -19.11 17.42
C LYS A 129 6.05 -18.22 17.50
N THR A 130 6.24 -17.62 18.68
CA THR A 130 7.36 -16.73 18.97
C THR A 130 8.71 -17.34 18.58
N GLU A 131 8.93 -18.61 18.91
CA GLU A 131 10.17 -19.33 18.65
C GLU A 131 10.44 -19.48 17.15
N SER A 132 9.41 -19.82 16.38
CA SER A 132 9.51 -20.02 14.92
C SER A 132 9.79 -18.71 14.20
N VAL A 133 9.07 -17.64 14.56
CA VAL A 133 9.26 -16.31 13.96
C VAL A 133 10.65 -15.76 14.33
N ASN A 134 11.07 -15.87 15.58
CA ASN A 134 12.40 -15.44 16.01
C ASN A 134 13.51 -16.25 15.34
N ALA A 135 13.34 -17.56 15.16
CA ALA A 135 14.32 -18.38 14.49
C ALA A 135 14.47 -17.98 13.02
N ALA A 136 13.36 -17.78 12.30
CA ALA A 136 13.37 -17.35 10.90
C ALA A 136 13.97 -15.93 10.76
N THR A 137 13.59 -15.00 11.64
CA THR A 137 14.16 -13.64 11.66
C THR A 137 15.67 -13.67 11.90
N ASN A 138 16.13 -14.41 12.90
CA ASN A 138 17.56 -14.54 13.19
C ASN A 138 18.32 -15.20 12.02
N ALA A 139 17.74 -16.20 11.41
CA ALA A 139 18.33 -16.86 10.22
C ALA A 139 18.46 -15.87 9.05
N LEU A 140 17.47 -15.01 8.81
CA LEU A 140 17.52 -13.95 7.82
C LEU A 140 18.63 -12.94 8.14
N MET A 141 18.73 -12.50 9.40
CA MET A 141 19.72 -11.52 9.85
C MET A 141 21.16 -12.04 9.69
N VAL A 142 21.39 -13.32 10.00
CA VAL A 142 22.71 -13.96 9.88
C VAL A 142 23.02 -14.33 8.43
N GLY A 143 22.03 -14.78 7.68
CA GLY A 143 22.21 -15.31 6.33
C GLY A 143 22.25 -14.26 5.22
N SER A 144 21.93 -12.99 5.51
CA SER A 144 21.87 -11.93 4.48
C SER A 144 22.40 -10.58 4.97
N SER A 145 22.72 -9.71 4.02
CA SER A 145 23.13 -8.34 4.33
C SER A 145 21.92 -7.51 4.76
N PRO A 146 22.03 -6.58 5.75
CA PRO A 146 20.97 -5.64 6.11
C PRO A 146 20.41 -4.81 4.93
N LYS A 147 21.21 -4.60 3.89
CA LYS A 147 20.74 -3.94 2.65
C LYS A 147 19.72 -4.77 1.87
N ALA A 148 19.71 -6.09 2.03
CA ALA A 148 18.81 -6.97 1.27
C ALA A 148 17.34 -6.76 1.64
N TYR A 149 17.05 -6.30 2.86
CA TYR A 149 15.69 -6.07 3.36
C TYR A 149 15.45 -4.63 3.84
N SER A 150 16.33 -3.69 3.50
CA SER A 150 16.22 -2.27 3.87
C SER A 150 14.96 -1.57 3.33
N HIS A 151 14.26 -2.20 2.39
CA HIS A 151 12.98 -1.74 1.82
C HIS A 151 11.76 -2.20 2.62
N VAL A 152 11.91 -3.11 3.59
CA VAL A 152 10.80 -3.60 4.43
C VAL A 152 11.08 -3.45 5.94
N THR A 153 12.31 -3.13 6.33
CA THR A 153 12.67 -2.86 7.73
C THR A 153 13.89 -1.95 7.81
N ASP A 154 14.04 -1.23 8.91
CA ASP A 154 15.23 -0.44 9.19
C ASP A 154 16.42 -1.33 9.61
N PHE A 155 17.61 -0.74 9.67
CA PHE A 155 18.84 -1.45 10.02
C PHE A 155 18.80 -2.08 11.41
N THR A 156 18.03 -1.50 12.33
CA THR A 156 17.89 -1.95 13.71
C THR A 156 16.75 -2.94 13.90
N PHE A 157 15.96 -3.23 12.86
CA PHE A 157 14.74 -4.03 12.92
C PHE A 157 13.65 -3.47 13.87
N SER A 158 13.80 -2.21 14.25
CA SER A 158 12.86 -1.52 15.15
C SER A 158 11.56 -1.17 14.46
N ASN A 159 11.63 -0.89 13.15
CA ASN A 159 10.47 -0.50 12.35
C ASN A 159 10.29 -1.47 11.18
N GLY A 160 9.07 -1.61 10.73
CA GLY A 160 8.74 -2.40 9.56
C GLY A 160 7.85 -1.62 8.60
N THR A 161 7.90 -1.95 7.31
CA THR A 161 7.09 -1.30 6.29
C THR A 161 6.29 -2.34 5.52
N LEU A 162 5.02 -2.04 5.30
CA LEU A 162 4.17 -2.71 4.33
C LEU A 162 4.01 -1.80 3.12
N SER A 163 4.54 -2.21 1.99
CA SER A 163 4.45 -1.48 0.72
C SER A 163 3.37 -2.07 -0.15
N LEU A 164 2.56 -1.21 -0.74
CA LEU A 164 1.50 -1.56 -1.68
C LEU A 164 1.72 -0.77 -2.96
N TRP A 165 1.58 -1.42 -4.11
CA TRP A 165 1.74 -0.81 -5.42
C TRP A 165 0.42 -0.72 -6.15
N TYR A 166 0.15 0.46 -6.73
CA TYR A 166 -1.03 0.75 -7.54
C TYR A 166 -0.62 1.34 -8.88
N LYS A 167 -1.43 1.16 -9.90
CA LYS A 167 -1.19 1.72 -11.24
C LYS A 167 -1.54 3.20 -11.33
N ASP A 168 -2.50 3.64 -10.54
CA ASP A 168 -2.99 5.01 -10.55
C ASP A 168 -3.31 5.53 -9.14
N ASN A 169 -3.66 6.80 -9.06
CA ASN A 169 -4.07 7.49 -7.83
C ASN A 169 -5.45 8.13 -8.06
N LYS A 170 -6.41 7.35 -8.52
CA LYS A 170 -7.79 7.79 -8.67
C LYS A 170 -8.51 7.79 -7.33
N GLN A 171 -9.63 8.51 -7.26
CA GLN A 171 -10.47 8.56 -6.06
C GLN A 171 -10.95 7.16 -5.63
N GLU A 172 -11.06 6.23 -6.56
CA GLU A 172 -11.49 4.85 -6.31
C GLU A 172 -10.34 4.00 -5.70
N THR A 173 -9.08 4.47 -5.84
CA THR A 173 -7.86 3.79 -5.36
C THR A 173 -7.39 4.33 -4.00
N VAL A 174 -7.76 5.56 -3.64
CA VAL A 174 -7.37 6.26 -2.42
C VAL A 174 -8.49 6.18 -1.38
#